data_9913451d9a56cceeb301ec08c554de27
#
_entry.id   9913451d9a56cceeb301ec08c554de27
#
_cell.length_a   1.000
_cell.length_b   1.000
_cell.length_c   1.000
_cell.angle_alpha   90.00
_cell.angle_beta   90.00
_cell.angle_gamma   90.00
#
_symmetry.space_group_name_H-M   'P 1'
#
loop_
_entity.id
_entity.type
_entity.pdbx_description
1 polymer ?
#
loop_
_entity_poly.entity_id
_entity_poly.type
_entity_poly.pdbx_seq_one_letter_code
_entity_poly.pdbx_strand_id
1 'polypeptide(L)'
;MGIISLEKSNHLYWLGRYSERAFTTIRTFMDAYDTMLDQDPNAYKHICEKLHIPDVYGSKEVFIVNYLFDETDPNSIYSNLSRACDNASVMRDMISSTALGYMQLALDVMEDAKKETFCLLHLQQVLDDLYAFWGCIDDYVESSACRNIMKTGRYIERLDLYIRLDYDKKAMELAYERMAYRLQRSRTAYN
;
A
#
# COMPACT_ATOMS: atom_id res chain seq x y z
N MET A 1 -11.19 28.20 4.47
CA MET A 1 -10.79 26.80 4.21
C MET A 1 -11.30 26.46 2.82
N GLY A 2 -10.43 26.17 1.86
CA GLY A 2 -10.86 25.92 0.47
C GLY A 2 -11.55 24.55 0.36
N ILE A 3 -12.62 24.50 -0.42
CA ILE A 3 -13.31 23.26 -0.78
C ILE A 3 -12.34 22.39 -1.62
N ILE A 4 -12.11 21.16 -1.21
CA ILE A 4 -11.30 20.21 -2.00
C ILE A 4 -12.16 19.73 -3.17
N SER A 5 -11.64 19.78 -4.41
CA SER A 5 -12.36 19.23 -5.56
C SER A 5 -12.54 17.71 -5.43
N LEU A 6 -13.61 17.21 -6.06
CA LEU A 6 -13.89 15.77 -6.08
C LEU A 6 -12.72 14.97 -6.66
N GLU A 7 -12.08 15.48 -7.71
CA GLU A 7 -10.92 14.88 -8.36
C GLU A 7 -9.73 14.76 -7.39
N LYS A 8 -9.36 15.85 -6.72
CA LYS A 8 -8.28 15.83 -5.71
C LYS A 8 -8.60 14.88 -4.56
N SER A 9 -9.85 14.87 -4.10
CA SER A 9 -10.30 13.93 -3.06
C SER A 9 -10.14 12.47 -3.49
N ASN A 10 -10.45 12.19 -4.76
CA ASN A 10 -10.31 10.85 -5.34
C ASN A 10 -8.83 10.42 -5.37
N HIS A 11 -7.92 11.27 -5.83
CA HIS A 11 -6.49 10.99 -5.83
C HIS A 11 -5.93 10.75 -4.42
N LEU A 12 -6.31 11.57 -3.44
CA LEU A 12 -5.90 11.37 -2.04
C LEU A 12 -6.43 10.06 -1.46
N TYR A 13 -7.68 9.72 -1.74
CA TYR A 13 -8.28 8.48 -1.29
C TYR A 13 -7.55 7.26 -1.87
N TRP A 14 -7.29 7.25 -3.18
CA TRP A 14 -6.59 6.14 -3.83
C TRP A 14 -5.10 6.08 -3.47
N LEU A 15 -4.46 7.21 -3.24
CA LEU A 15 -3.10 7.26 -2.69
C LEU A 15 -3.03 6.51 -1.35
N GLY A 16 -4.00 6.77 -0.47
CA GLY A 16 -4.12 6.04 0.80
C GLY A 16 -4.35 4.54 0.60
N ARG A 17 -5.22 4.16 -0.34
CA ARG A 17 -5.51 2.75 -0.63
C ARG A 17 -4.30 2.01 -1.19
N TYR A 18 -3.69 2.53 -2.24
CA TYR A 18 -2.57 1.86 -2.91
C TYR A 18 -1.32 1.78 -2.03
N SER A 19 -1.00 2.83 -1.27
CA SER A 19 0.12 2.78 -0.33
C SER A 19 -0.08 1.74 0.79
N GLU A 20 -1.30 1.60 1.31
CA GLU A 20 -1.60 0.58 2.31
C GLU A 20 -1.64 -0.84 1.71
N ARG A 21 -2.14 -0.98 0.48
CA ARG A 21 -2.13 -2.27 -0.21
C ARG A 21 -0.71 -2.76 -0.41
N ALA A 22 0.17 -1.92 -0.99
CA ALA A 22 1.58 -2.26 -1.15
C ALA A 22 2.21 -2.65 0.20
N PHE A 23 2.00 -1.85 1.23
CA PHE A 23 2.54 -2.10 2.56
C PHE A 23 2.09 -3.45 3.16
N THR A 24 0.79 -3.72 3.16
CA THR A 24 0.26 -4.94 3.78
C THR A 24 0.61 -6.18 2.97
N THR A 25 0.58 -6.09 1.64
CA THR A 25 0.93 -7.25 0.78
C THR A 25 2.42 -7.55 0.79
N ILE A 26 3.31 -6.55 0.90
CA ILE A 26 4.74 -6.76 1.15
C ILE A 26 4.95 -7.55 2.43
N ARG A 27 4.34 -7.14 3.53
CA ARG A 27 4.45 -7.85 4.81
C ARG A 27 3.97 -9.29 4.71
N THR A 28 2.79 -9.50 4.11
CA THR A 28 2.24 -10.85 3.90
C THR A 28 3.19 -11.72 3.07
N PHE A 29 3.80 -11.15 2.02
CA PHE A 29 4.78 -11.84 1.20
C PHE A 29 6.03 -12.20 2.02
N MET A 30 6.59 -11.25 2.78
CA MET A 30 7.78 -11.49 3.60
C MET A 30 7.55 -12.57 4.66
N ASP A 31 6.39 -12.55 5.34
CA ASP A 31 6.01 -13.56 6.34
C ASP A 31 5.90 -14.98 5.74
N ALA A 32 5.53 -15.09 4.46
CA ALA A 32 5.40 -16.38 3.78
C ALA A 32 6.67 -16.81 3.01
N TYR A 33 7.63 -15.91 2.79
CA TYR A 33 8.77 -16.13 1.91
C TYR A 33 9.64 -17.32 2.34
N ASP A 34 10.01 -17.38 3.62
CA ASP A 34 10.82 -18.47 4.16
C ASP A 34 10.06 -19.81 4.08
N THR A 35 8.75 -19.79 4.32
CA THR A 35 7.91 -20.98 4.16
C THR A 35 7.92 -21.47 2.71
N MET A 36 7.81 -20.57 1.74
CA MET A 36 7.88 -20.91 0.30
C MET A 36 9.22 -21.48 -0.09
N LEU A 37 10.33 -21.01 0.49
CA LEU A 37 11.66 -21.49 0.15
C LEU A 37 11.97 -22.86 0.76
N ASP A 38 11.69 -23.02 2.06
CA ASP A 38 12.27 -24.10 2.87
C ASP A 38 11.28 -25.22 3.21
N GLN A 39 9.97 -24.95 3.21
CA GLN A 39 8.98 -25.88 3.75
C GLN A 39 7.95 -26.32 2.70
N ASP A 40 7.25 -25.38 2.08
CA ASP A 40 6.20 -25.66 1.10
C ASP A 40 6.29 -24.73 -0.12
N PRO A 41 6.80 -25.25 -1.25
CA PRO A 41 6.86 -24.48 -2.50
C PRO A 41 5.49 -23.99 -3.03
N ASN A 42 4.38 -24.54 -2.53
CA ASN A 42 3.01 -24.13 -2.89
C ASN A 42 2.41 -23.11 -1.91
N ALA A 43 3.14 -22.66 -0.89
CA ALA A 43 2.64 -21.69 0.09
C ALA A 43 2.13 -20.38 -0.56
N TYR A 44 2.67 -20.01 -1.74
CA TYR A 44 2.17 -18.86 -2.50
C TYR A 44 0.69 -18.98 -2.91
N LYS A 45 0.20 -20.21 -3.14
CA LYS A 45 -1.22 -20.44 -3.49
C LYS A 45 -2.15 -19.99 -2.38
N HIS A 46 -1.72 -20.15 -1.13
CA HIS A 46 -2.48 -19.66 0.01
C HIS A 46 -2.55 -18.13 0.06
N ILE A 47 -1.49 -17.43 -0.37
CA ILE A 47 -1.53 -15.97 -0.55
C ILE A 47 -2.54 -15.60 -1.63
N CYS A 48 -2.51 -16.29 -2.78
CA CYS A 48 -3.47 -16.08 -3.87
C CYS A 48 -4.90 -16.28 -3.41
N GLU A 49 -5.18 -17.36 -2.70
CA GLU A 49 -6.51 -17.68 -2.16
C GLU A 49 -7.00 -16.58 -1.19
N LYS A 50 -6.19 -16.22 -0.20
CA LYS A 50 -6.57 -15.19 0.79
C LYS A 50 -6.77 -13.81 0.17
N LEU A 51 -5.94 -13.42 -0.76
CA LEU A 51 -6.05 -12.13 -1.44
C LEU A 51 -7.08 -12.15 -2.58
N HIS A 52 -7.68 -13.30 -2.90
CA HIS A 52 -8.60 -13.50 -4.01
C HIS A 52 -8.00 -13.08 -5.37
N ILE A 53 -6.73 -13.41 -5.59
CA ILE A 53 -6.05 -13.20 -6.86
C ILE A 53 -5.93 -14.53 -7.61
N PRO A 54 -6.03 -14.53 -8.95
CA PRO A 54 -5.90 -15.76 -9.73
C PRO A 54 -4.54 -16.42 -9.55
N ASP A 55 -4.51 -17.75 -9.30
CA ASP A 55 -3.27 -18.52 -9.36
C ASP A 55 -2.95 -18.85 -10.83
N VAL A 56 -2.19 -17.97 -11.47
CA VAL A 56 -1.74 -18.10 -12.87
C VAL A 56 -0.24 -18.40 -12.97
N TYR A 57 0.43 -18.59 -11.84
CA TYR A 57 1.89 -18.57 -11.77
C TYR A 57 2.54 -19.93 -12.05
N GLY A 58 1.92 -21.03 -11.66
CA GLY A 58 2.42 -22.40 -11.90
C GLY A 58 3.59 -22.84 -11.03
N SER A 59 4.47 -21.94 -10.58
CA SER A 59 5.56 -22.22 -9.63
C SER A 59 5.83 -21.04 -8.69
N LYS A 60 6.54 -21.30 -7.58
CA LYS A 60 6.92 -20.25 -6.63
C LYS A 60 7.86 -19.20 -7.25
N GLU A 61 8.77 -19.63 -8.12
CA GLU A 61 9.72 -18.72 -8.78
C GLU A 61 9.00 -17.74 -9.67
N VAL A 62 8.04 -18.22 -10.47
CA VAL A 62 7.21 -17.37 -11.32
C VAL A 62 6.31 -16.48 -10.48
N PHE A 63 5.73 -17.00 -9.37
CA PHE A 63 4.96 -16.19 -8.44
C PHE A 63 5.81 -15.07 -7.84
N ILE A 64 6.98 -15.37 -7.30
CA ILE A 64 7.85 -14.36 -6.69
C ILE A 64 8.13 -13.22 -7.67
N VAL A 65 8.59 -13.55 -8.89
CA VAL A 65 8.93 -12.52 -9.89
C VAL A 65 7.70 -11.70 -10.31
N ASN A 66 6.61 -12.36 -10.67
CA ASN A 66 5.45 -11.65 -11.21
C ASN A 66 4.70 -10.89 -10.13
N TYR A 67 4.50 -11.50 -8.96
CA TYR A 67 3.79 -10.85 -7.87
C TYR A 67 4.54 -9.63 -7.31
N LEU A 68 5.87 -9.66 -7.32
CA LEU A 68 6.68 -8.52 -6.93
C LEU A 68 6.74 -7.45 -8.02
N PHE A 69 6.97 -7.82 -9.30
CA PHE A 69 7.52 -6.90 -10.29
C PHE A 69 6.70 -6.75 -11.58
N ASP A 70 5.59 -7.46 -11.77
CA ASP A 70 4.80 -7.30 -13.00
C ASP A 70 4.06 -5.97 -13.00
N GLU A 71 4.43 -5.09 -13.93
CA GLU A 71 3.84 -3.76 -14.10
C GLU A 71 2.40 -3.84 -14.63
N THR A 72 2.04 -4.94 -15.29
CA THR A 72 0.74 -5.10 -15.96
C THR A 72 -0.30 -5.80 -15.08
N ASP A 73 0.14 -6.61 -14.09
CA ASP A 73 -0.75 -7.24 -13.15
C ASP A 73 -1.24 -6.22 -12.09
N PRO A 74 -2.55 -5.92 -12.04
CA PRO A 74 -3.11 -5.01 -11.05
C PRO A 74 -2.94 -5.47 -9.60
N ASN A 75 -2.59 -6.74 -9.38
CA ASN A 75 -2.40 -7.33 -8.06
C ASN A 75 -0.93 -7.30 -7.61
N SER A 76 0.01 -7.06 -8.51
CA SER A 76 1.43 -7.03 -8.16
C SER A 76 1.76 -5.90 -7.18
N ILE A 77 2.81 -6.09 -6.39
CA ILE A 77 3.31 -5.09 -5.44
C ILE A 77 3.79 -3.85 -6.20
N TYR A 78 4.59 -4.04 -7.26
CA TYR A 78 5.09 -2.94 -8.08
C TYR A 78 3.96 -2.09 -8.68
N SER A 79 2.97 -2.71 -9.31
CA SER A 79 1.84 -2.01 -9.93
C SER A 79 1.05 -1.18 -8.91
N ASN A 80 0.86 -1.68 -7.68
CA ASN A 80 0.17 -0.94 -6.62
C ASN A 80 1.02 0.22 -6.10
N LEU A 81 2.33 0.03 -5.96
CA LEU A 81 3.25 1.10 -5.54
C LEU A 81 3.36 2.19 -6.62
N SER A 82 3.45 1.81 -7.90
CA SER A 82 3.45 2.74 -9.04
C SER A 82 2.17 3.61 -9.05
N ARG A 83 0.99 3.00 -8.87
CA ARG A 83 -0.28 3.75 -8.76
C ARG A 83 -0.32 4.69 -7.55
N ALA A 84 0.32 4.30 -6.43
CA ALA A 84 0.46 5.21 -5.29
C ALA A 84 1.34 6.41 -5.66
N CYS A 85 2.47 6.17 -6.34
CA CYS A 85 3.39 7.21 -6.81
C CYS A 85 2.72 8.16 -7.81
N ASP A 86 1.94 7.64 -8.75
CA ASP A 86 1.17 8.46 -9.72
C ASP A 86 0.20 9.39 -9.00
N ASN A 87 -0.59 8.85 -8.04
CA ASN A 87 -1.50 9.68 -7.26
C ASN A 87 -0.75 10.71 -6.39
N ALA A 88 0.40 10.36 -5.81
CA ALA A 88 1.24 11.29 -5.07
C ALA A 88 1.77 12.41 -5.96
N SER A 89 2.20 12.08 -7.19
CA SER A 89 2.71 13.04 -8.18
C SER A 89 1.63 14.05 -8.61
N VAL A 90 0.40 13.59 -8.84
CA VAL A 90 -0.75 14.48 -9.13
C VAL A 90 -1.04 15.40 -7.95
N MET A 91 -0.85 14.91 -6.73
CA MET A 91 -1.16 15.63 -5.48
C MET A 91 0.04 16.41 -4.91
N ARG A 92 1.15 16.54 -5.65
CA ARG A 92 2.39 17.18 -5.19
C ARG A 92 2.21 18.57 -4.54
N ASP A 93 1.22 19.32 -5.00
CA ASP A 93 0.92 20.66 -4.47
C ASP A 93 0.25 20.63 -3.08
N MET A 94 -0.28 19.47 -2.69
CA MET A 94 -1.03 19.27 -1.43
C MET A 94 -0.29 18.37 -0.43
N ILE A 95 0.65 17.56 -0.91
CA ILE A 95 1.59 16.80 -0.09
C ILE A 95 2.96 17.48 -0.17
N SER A 96 3.81 17.27 0.82
CA SER A 96 5.16 17.86 0.78
C SER A 96 6.04 17.20 -0.28
N SER A 97 7.03 17.94 -0.81
CA SER A 97 8.05 17.37 -1.70
C SER A 97 8.80 16.20 -1.05
N THR A 98 9.00 16.28 0.27
CA THR A 98 9.62 15.20 1.05
C THR A 98 8.75 13.94 1.05
N ALA A 99 7.42 14.07 1.22
CA ALA A 99 6.51 12.94 1.14
C ALA A 99 6.53 12.30 -0.26
N LEU A 100 6.47 13.11 -1.33
CA LEU A 100 6.60 12.60 -2.70
C LEU A 100 7.94 11.90 -2.90
N GLY A 101 9.04 12.46 -2.38
CA GLY A 101 10.38 11.87 -2.46
C GLY A 101 10.43 10.46 -1.86
N TYR A 102 9.85 10.23 -0.68
CA TYR A 102 9.80 8.88 -0.10
C TYR A 102 8.96 7.89 -0.92
N MET A 103 7.88 8.35 -1.55
CA MET A 103 7.10 7.49 -2.45
C MET A 103 7.89 7.10 -3.70
N GLN A 104 8.69 8.02 -4.26
CA GLN A 104 9.58 7.75 -5.37
C GLN A 104 10.72 6.82 -4.98
N LEU A 105 11.37 7.05 -3.82
CA LEU A 105 12.41 6.15 -3.30
C LEU A 105 11.91 4.71 -3.15
N ALA A 106 10.70 4.53 -2.60
CA ALA A 106 10.08 3.21 -2.49
C ALA A 106 9.92 2.52 -3.85
N LEU A 107 9.54 3.27 -4.89
CA LEU A 107 9.41 2.73 -6.26
C LEU A 107 10.78 2.42 -6.87
N ASP A 108 11.77 3.31 -6.71
CA ASP A 108 13.14 3.14 -7.23
C ASP A 108 13.79 1.88 -6.63
N VAL A 109 13.58 1.62 -5.32
CA VAL A 109 14.06 0.38 -4.66
C VAL A 109 13.47 -0.87 -5.32
N MET A 110 12.19 -0.84 -5.69
CA MET A 110 11.57 -1.97 -6.40
C MET A 110 12.12 -2.13 -7.82
N GLU A 111 12.41 -1.04 -8.51
CA GLU A 111 13.04 -1.08 -9.83
C GLU A 111 14.46 -1.64 -9.78
N ASP A 112 15.23 -1.27 -8.78
CA ASP A 112 16.58 -1.77 -8.59
C ASP A 112 16.56 -3.24 -8.18
N ALA A 113 15.66 -3.64 -7.28
CA ALA A 113 15.47 -5.06 -6.92
C ALA A 113 15.07 -5.94 -8.11
N LYS A 114 14.38 -5.40 -9.11
CA LYS A 114 14.03 -6.09 -10.36
C LYS A 114 15.25 -6.34 -11.26
N LYS A 115 16.22 -5.42 -11.26
CA LYS A 115 17.45 -5.47 -12.09
C LYS A 115 18.56 -6.29 -11.44
N GLU A 116 18.59 -6.31 -10.12
CA GLU A 116 19.63 -6.97 -9.33
C GLU A 116 19.16 -8.33 -8.79
N THR A 117 19.98 -8.93 -7.93
CA THR A 117 19.55 -10.11 -7.18
C THR A 117 18.60 -9.69 -6.06
N PHE A 118 17.32 -10.04 -6.20
CA PHE A 118 16.30 -9.76 -5.19
C PHE A 118 16.66 -10.36 -3.83
N CYS A 119 16.48 -9.57 -2.77
CA CYS A 119 16.50 -10.02 -1.39
C CYS A 119 15.43 -9.30 -0.56
N LEU A 120 15.06 -9.88 0.59
CA LEU A 120 14.02 -9.29 1.46
C LEU A 120 14.38 -7.90 2.01
N LEU A 121 15.67 -7.51 2.02
CA LEU A 121 16.08 -6.17 2.44
C LEU A 121 15.54 -5.08 1.53
N HIS A 122 15.36 -5.34 0.23
CA HIS A 122 14.70 -4.39 -0.67
C HIS A 122 13.25 -4.12 -0.22
N LEU A 123 12.52 -5.17 0.14
CA LEU A 123 11.13 -5.00 0.63
C LEU A 123 11.08 -4.29 1.98
N GLN A 124 12.05 -4.56 2.86
CA GLN A 124 12.14 -3.82 4.13
C GLN A 124 12.37 -2.33 3.88
N GLN A 125 13.25 -1.98 2.95
CA GLN A 125 13.49 -0.57 2.57
C GLN A 125 12.20 0.09 2.05
N VAL A 126 11.44 -0.58 1.19
CA VAL A 126 10.15 -0.09 0.70
C VAL A 126 9.18 0.16 1.87
N LEU A 127 9.13 -0.74 2.86
CA LEU A 127 8.29 -0.54 4.05
C LEU A 127 8.74 0.69 4.87
N ASP A 128 10.04 0.90 5.02
CA ASP A 128 10.60 2.03 5.75
C ASP A 128 10.30 3.36 5.03
N ASP A 129 10.41 3.40 3.70
CA ASP A 129 10.05 4.56 2.90
C ASP A 129 8.54 4.86 2.96
N LEU A 130 7.68 3.83 2.99
CA LEU A 130 6.24 4.01 3.20
C LEU A 130 5.92 4.54 4.61
N TYR A 131 6.63 4.11 5.64
CA TYR A 131 6.50 4.69 6.99
C TYR A 131 6.92 6.15 7.00
N ALA A 132 8.05 6.49 6.38
CA ALA A 132 8.54 7.87 6.28
C ALA A 132 7.56 8.74 5.47
N PHE A 133 7.03 8.23 4.36
CA PHE A 133 5.97 8.87 3.59
C PHE A 133 4.78 9.24 4.48
N TRP A 134 4.24 8.29 5.25
CA TRP A 134 3.09 8.56 6.11
C TRP A 134 3.41 9.52 7.26
N GLY A 135 4.62 9.49 7.79
CA GLY A 135 5.10 10.46 8.78
C GLY A 135 5.11 11.87 8.20
N CYS A 136 5.65 12.03 6.99
CA CYS A 136 5.64 13.32 6.29
C CYS A 136 4.22 13.84 6.01
N ILE A 137 3.29 12.96 5.63
CA ILE A 137 1.89 13.36 5.44
C ILE A 137 1.29 13.90 6.75
N ASP A 138 1.62 13.28 7.88
CA ASP A 138 1.10 13.75 9.16
C ASP A 138 1.67 15.10 9.60
N ASP A 139 2.95 15.32 9.33
CA ASP A 139 3.67 16.51 9.81
C ASP A 139 3.54 17.72 8.87
N TYR A 140 3.57 17.51 7.54
CA TYR A 140 3.69 18.61 6.59
C TYR A 140 2.40 18.95 5.83
N VAL A 141 1.40 18.06 5.76
CA VAL A 141 0.13 18.40 5.08
C VAL A 141 -0.71 19.25 6.00
N GLU A 142 -0.82 20.55 5.72
CA GLU A 142 -1.57 21.51 6.55
C GLU A 142 -3.06 21.20 6.62
N SER A 143 -3.68 20.80 5.48
CA SER A 143 -5.10 20.52 5.43
C SER A 143 -5.46 19.24 6.19
N SER A 144 -6.16 19.37 7.31
CA SER A 144 -6.68 18.24 8.07
C SER A 144 -7.66 17.39 7.26
N ALA A 145 -8.41 18.02 6.35
CA ALA A 145 -9.33 17.34 5.44
C ALA A 145 -8.57 16.41 4.47
N CYS A 146 -7.51 16.90 3.83
CA CYS A 146 -6.65 16.09 2.95
C CYS A 146 -6.07 14.88 3.69
N ARG A 147 -5.49 15.11 4.88
CA ARG A 147 -4.98 14.01 5.72
C ARG A 147 -6.06 12.99 6.05
N ASN A 148 -7.27 13.43 6.40
CA ASN A 148 -8.35 12.52 6.76
C ASN A 148 -8.88 11.74 5.57
N ILE A 149 -8.99 12.32 4.37
CA ILE A 149 -9.40 11.63 3.14
C ILE A 149 -8.39 10.51 2.83
N MET A 150 -7.11 10.82 2.80
CA MET A 150 -6.06 9.83 2.52
C MET A 150 -6.04 8.71 3.59
N LYS A 151 -6.12 9.07 4.88
CA LYS A 151 -6.19 8.08 5.96
C LYS A 151 -7.47 7.24 5.92
N THR A 152 -8.57 7.78 5.44
CA THR A 152 -9.79 6.99 5.22
C THR A 152 -9.54 5.91 4.18
N GLY A 153 -8.97 6.25 3.02
CA GLY A 153 -8.55 5.27 2.01
C GLY A 153 -7.62 4.19 2.60
N ARG A 154 -6.59 4.65 3.31
CA ARG A 154 -5.64 3.75 3.97
C ARG A 154 -6.31 2.75 4.93
N TYR A 155 -7.20 3.19 5.82
CA TYR A 155 -7.82 2.29 6.80
C TYR A 155 -8.93 1.42 6.20
N ILE A 156 -9.61 1.86 5.14
CA ILE A 156 -10.53 1.01 4.37
C ILE A 156 -9.76 -0.15 3.74
N GLU A 157 -8.62 0.15 3.09
CA GLU A 157 -7.79 -0.90 2.50
C GLU A 157 -7.25 -1.87 3.55
N ARG A 158 -6.75 -1.33 4.67
CA ARG A 158 -6.25 -2.15 5.78
C ARG A 158 -7.32 -3.09 6.32
N LEU A 159 -8.53 -2.61 6.53
CA LEU A 159 -9.62 -3.42 7.04
C LEU A 159 -10.00 -4.53 6.04
N ASP A 160 -10.11 -4.21 4.74
CA ASP A 160 -10.38 -5.19 3.69
C ASP A 160 -9.32 -6.30 3.67
N LEU A 161 -8.03 -5.92 3.68
CA LEU A 161 -6.93 -6.89 3.68
C LEU A 161 -6.86 -7.69 4.98
N TYR A 162 -7.11 -7.09 6.13
CA TYR A 162 -7.11 -7.80 7.41
C TYR A 162 -8.22 -8.85 7.47
N ILE A 163 -9.39 -8.57 6.91
CA ILE A 163 -10.48 -9.55 6.79
C ILE A 163 -10.08 -10.72 5.88
N ARG A 164 -9.48 -10.43 4.72
CA ARG A 164 -9.03 -11.47 3.76
C ARG A 164 -7.89 -12.32 4.30
N LEU A 165 -6.98 -11.72 5.04
CA LEU A 165 -5.78 -12.34 5.59
C LEU A 165 -5.99 -12.99 6.95
N ASP A 166 -7.25 -13.03 7.46
CA ASP A 166 -7.64 -13.62 8.74
C ASP A 166 -6.86 -13.04 9.95
N TYR A 167 -6.66 -11.72 9.96
CA TYR A 167 -6.09 -11.06 11.13
C TYR A 167 -6.99 -11.24 12.36
N ASP A 168 -6.41 -11.16 13.55
CA ASP A 168 -7.17 -11.27 14.78
C ASP A 168 -8.24 -10.17 14.91
N LYS A 169 -9.32 -10.50 15.65
CA LYS A 169 -10.48 -9.62 15.82
C LYS A 169 -10.10 -8.23 16.35
N LYS A 170 -9.13 -8.17 17.28
CA LYS A 170 -8.70 -6.90 17.87
C LYS A 170 -8.02 -5.99 16.86
N ALA A 171 -7.20 -6.55 15.97
CA ALA A 171 -6.58 -5.78 14.88
C ALA A 171 -7.63 -5.23 13.90
N MET A 172 -8.65 -6.04 13.55
CA MET A 172 -9.76 -5.61 12.68
C MET A 172 -10.62 -4.53 13.36
N GLU A 173 -10.97 -4.68 14.63
CA GLU A 173 -11.72 -3.68 15.40
C GLU A 173 -10.98 -2.35 15.44
N LEU A 174 -9.68 -2.35 15.72
CA LEU A 174 -8.86 -1.14 15.74
C LEU A 174 -8.78 -0.47 14.36
N ALA A 175 -8.67 -1.25 13.28
CA ALA A 175 -8.67 -0.72 11.91
C ALA A 175 -10.02 -0.08 11.58
N TYR A 176 -11.13 -0.71 11.97
CA TYR A 176 -12.48 -0.19 11.80
C TYR A 176 -12.70 1.13 12.56
N GLU A 177 -12.33 1.19 13.84
CA GLU A 177 -12.46 2.40 14.65
C GLU A 177 -11.68 3.57 14.04
N ARG A 178 -10.45 3.31 13.61
CA ARG A 178 -9.62 4.32 12.94
C ARG A 178 -10.23 4.77 11.61
N MET A 179 -10.77 3.86 10.81
CA MET A 179 -11.47 4.15 9.58
C MET A 179 -12.69 5.05 9.84
N ALA A 180 -13.57 4.65 10.75
CA ALA A 180 -14.80 5.39 11.09
C ALA A 180 -14.48 6.81 11.58
N TYR A 181 -13.48 6.96 12.45
CA TYR A 181 -13.01 8.25 12.93
C TYR A 181 -12.53 9.16 11.81
N ARG A 182 -11.74 8.62 10.85
CA ARG A 182 -11.23 9.42 9.72
C ARG A 182 -12.31 9.75 8.71
N LEU A 183 -13.19 8.82 8.43
CA LEU A 183 -14.34 9.04 7.53
C LEU A 183 -15.26 10.15 8.05
N GLN A 184 -15.57 10.16 9.34
CA GLN A 184 -16.36 11.23 9.93
C GLN A 184 -15.70 12.61 9.76
N ARG A 185 -14.38 12.69 9.96
CA ARG A 185 -13.61 13.94 9.85
C ARG A 185 -13.35 14.36 8.40
N SER A 186 -13.38 13.45 7.44
CA SER A 186 -13.26 13.80 6.03
C SER A 186 -14.51 14.53 5.50
N ARG A 187 -15.68 14.25 6.08
CA ARG A 187 -16.94 14.90 5.68
C ARG A 187 -16.93 16.42 5.91
N THR A 188 -16.19 16.91 6.89
CA THR A 188 -16.04 18.35 7.15
C THR A 188 -15.27 19.09 6.04
N ALA A 189 -14.71 18.38 5.07
CA ALA A 189 -14.06 18.96 3.91
C ALA A 189 -15.04 19.51 2.86
N TYR A 190 -16.28 19.06 2.91
CA TYR A 190 -17.32 19.36 1.91
C TYR A 190 -18.41 20.31 2.43
N ASN A 191 -18.36 20.73 3.68
CA ASN A 191 -19.23 21.71 4.31
C ASN A 191 -18.48 23.04 4.48
#